data_90930fdd3ba6dc866db76351ce469ce1
#
_entry.id   90930fdd3ba6dc866db76351ce469ce1
#
_cell.length_a   1.000
_cell.length_b   1.000
_cell.length_c   1.000
_cell.angle_alpha   90.00
_cell.angle_beta   90.00
_cell.angle_gamma   90.00
#
_symmetry.space_group_name_H-M   'P 1'
#
loop_
_entity.id
_entity.type
_entity.pdbx_description
1 polymer ?
#
loop_
_entity_poly.entity_id
_entity_poly.type
_entity_poly.pdbx_seq_one_letter_code
_entity_poly.pdbx_strand_id
1 'polypeptide(L)'
;MPNHILLPYEQYTYILNTKVTELATETILDYIMKNNVAAKNGGSLYIGATRWAKGAGTGQTDRMVVYVNHERFLKMEELVPLSRVMTTPNAAEVCYDTAYMANVGEVEVLYPQTISYWDGV
;
A
#
# COMPACT_ATOMS: atom_id res chain seq x y z
N MET A 1 -6.77 16.16 1.70
CA MET A 1 -7.34 15.41 0.56
C MET A 1 -6.62 14.08 0.44
N PRO A 2 -7.33 12.95 0.36
CA PRO A 2 -6.71 11.65 0.15
C PRO A 2 -5.92 11.61 -1.17
N ASN A 3 -4.74 11.01 -1.13
CA ASN A 3 -3.85 10.91 -2.29
C ASN A 3 -3.38 9.48 -2.58
N HIS A 4 -3.77 8.52 -1.77
CA HIS A 4 -3.40 7.11 -1.94
C HIS A 4 -4.64 6.23 -1.81
N ILE A 5 -4.75 5.28 -2.74
CA ILE A 5 -5.79 4.24 -2.75
C ILE A 5 -5.10 2.89 -2.89
N LEU A 6 -5.42 1.97 -2.00
CA LEU A 6 -4.96 0.59 -2.07
C LEU A 6 -6.14 -0.33 -2.35
N LEU A 7 -6.00 -1.18 -3.36
CA LEU A 7 -7.00 -2.12 -3.82
C LEU A 7 -6.46 -3.55 -3.76
N PRO A 8 -7.33 -4.57 -3.60
CA PRO A 8 -6.93 -5.96 -3.86
C PRO A 8 -6.50 -6.16 -5.32
N TYR A 9 -5.68 -7.17 -5.58
CA TYR A 9 -5.16 -7.42 -6.93
C TYR A 9 -6.26 -7.69 -7.97
N GLU A 10 -7.34 -8.36 -7.60
CA GLU A 10 -8.43 -8.67 -8.53
C GLU A 10 -9.11 -7.40 -9.05
N GLN A 11 -9.48 -6.50 -8.15
CA GLN A 11 -10.11 -5.23 -8.50
C GLN A 11 -9.15 -4.32 -9.26
N TYR A 12 -7.89 -4.29 -8.85
CA TYR A 12 -6.87 -3.52 -9.57
C TYR A 12 -6.67 -4.02 -11.00
N THR A 13 -6.58 -5.33 -11.18
CA THR A 13 -6.46 -5.95 -12.52
C THR A 13 -7.68 -5.65 -13.37
N TYR A 14 -8.87 -5.69 -12.79
CA TYR A 14 -10.11 -5.36 -13.49
C TYR A 14 -10.07 -3.92 -14.04
N ILE A 15 -9.76 -2.93 -13.22
CA ILE A 15 -9.71 -1.52 -13.65
C ILE A 15 -8.52 -1.24 -14.60
N LEU A 16 -7.46 -2.02 -14.51
CA LEU A 16 -6.29 -1.90 -15.40
C LEU A 16 -6.59 -2.39 -16.81
N ASN A 17 -7.39 -3.44 -16.96
CA ASN A 17 -7.64 -4.10 -18.22
C ASN A 17 -8.99 -3.72 -18.87
N THR A 18 -9.91 -3.12 -18.12
CA THR A 18 -11.23 -2.75 -18.63
C THR A 18 -11.22 -1.36 -19.23
N LYS A 19 -11.73 -1.22 -20.43
CA LYS A 19 -11.87 0.08 -21.08
C LYS A 19 -13.06 0.85 -20.51
N VAL A 20 -12.99 2.18 -20.53
CA VAL A 20 -14.08 3.06 -20.07
C VAL A 20 -15.35 2.85 -20.89
N THR A 21 -15.20 2.72 -22.21
CA THR A 21 -16.26 2.35 -23.15
C THR A 21 -15.72 1.42 -24.22
N GLU A 22 -16.57 0.72 -24.95
CA GLU A 22 -16.15 -0.18 -26.04
C GLU A 22 -15.31 0.54 -27.13
N LEU A 23 -15.60 1.80 -27.35
CA LEU A 23 -14.92 2.63 -28.36
C LEU A 23 -13.72 3.39 -27.81
N ALA A 24 -13.53 3.41 -26.49
CA ALA A 24 -12.41 4.12 -25.86
C ALA A 24 -11.11 3.33 -26.00
N THR A 25 -10.01 4.05 -26.12
CA THR A 25 -8.65 3.49 -26.05
C THR A 25 -8.09 3.49 -24.62
N GLU A 26 -8.68 4.28 -23.73
CA GLU A 26 -8.26 4.41 -22.34
C GLU A 26 -8.92 3.36 -21.44
N THR A 27 -8.13 2.84 -20.48
CA THR A 27 -8.64 1.98 -19.41
C THR A 27 -9.27 2.81 -18.31
N ILE A 28 -10.06 2.17 -17.44
CA ILE A 28 -10.67 2.84 -16.28
C ILE A 28 -9.60 3.44 -15.38
N LEU A 29 -8.49 2.72 -15.16
CA LEU A 29 -7.38 3.21 -14.34
C LEU A 29 -6.76 4.48 -14.92
N ASP A 30 -6.47 4.51 -16.20
CA ASP A 30 -5.90 5.69 -16.88
C ASP A 30 -6.84 6.89 -16.81
N TYR A 31 -8.12 6.66 -17.00
CA TYR A 31 -9.12 7.72 -16.89
C TYR A 31 -9.18 8.32 -15.48
N ILE A 32 -9.19 7.49 -14.44
CA ILE A 32 -9.20 7.95 -13.05
C ILE A 32 -7.92 8.73 -12.74
N MET A 33 -6.76 8.22 -13.15
CA MET A 33 -5.48 8.88 -12.89
C MET A 33 -5.38 10.27 -13.53
N LYS A 34 -5.97 10.45 -14.70
CA LYS A 34 -5.97 11.75 -15.42
C LYS A 34 -7.01 12.74 -14.89
N ASN A 35 -8.17 12.26 -14.47
CA ASN A 35 -9.34 13.09 -14.22
C ASN A 35 -9.78 13.13 -12.75
N ASN A 36 -8.84 12.92 -11.82
CA ASN A 36 -9.15 13.04 -10.40
C ASN A 36 -8.90 14.46 -9.88
N VAL A 37 -9.57 14.79 -8.77
CA VAL A 37 -9.47 16.12 -8.15
C VAL A 37 -8.06 16.40 -7.62
N ALA A 38 -7.36 15.39 -7.09
CA ALA A 38 -6.01 15.55 -6.58
C ALA A 38 -5.04 16.00 -7.68
N ALA A 39 -5.11 15.37 -8.87
CA ALA A 39 -4.27 15.74 -10.01
C ALA A 39 -4.62 17.14 -10.54
N LYS A 40 -5.91 17.49 -10.56
CA LYS A 40 -6.35 18.82 -11.03
C LYS A 40 -5.94 19.97 -10.10
N ASN A 41 -5.76 19.69 -8.82
CA ASN A 41 -5.32 20.67 -7.82
C ASN A 41 -3.79 20.72 -7.61
N GLY A 42 -3.02 20.21 -8.56
CA GLY A 42 -1.57 20.23 -8.48
C GLY A 42 -0.93 19.15 -7.60
N GLY A 43 -1.72 18.21 -7.12
CA GLY A 43 -1.25 17.02 -6.41
C GLY A 43 -1.13 15.81 -7.31
N SER A 44 -0.95 14.66 -6.71
CA SER A 44 -0.92 13.37 -7.41
C SER A 44 -1.79 12.36 -6.68
N LEU A 45 -2.42 11.48 -7.43
CA LEU A 45 -3.15 10.33 -6.90
C LEU A 45 -2.35 9.07 -7.21
N TYR A 46 -2.12 8.26 -6.19
CA TYR A 46 -1.52 6.92 -6.35
C TYR A 46 -2.58 5.85 -6.11
N ILE A 47 -2.70 4.92 -7.05
CA ILE A 47 -3.55 3.73 -6.91
C ILE A 47 -2.64 2.52 -7.00
N GLY A 48 -2.59 1.73 -5.93
CA GLY A 48 -1.75 0.55 -5.85
C GLY A 48 -2.55 -0.71 -5.53
N ALA A 49 -1.95 -1.86 -5.84
CA ALA A 49 -2.50 -3.17 -5.51
C ALA A 49 -1.79 -3.74 -4.29
N THR A 50 -2.56 -4.38 -3.41
CA THR A 50 -2.02 -5.08 -2.26
C THR A 50 -2.76 -6.40 -2.01
N ARG A 51 -1.99 -7.44 -1.71
CA ARG A 51 -2.58 -8.74 -1.34
C ARG A 51 -3.27 -8.73 0.03
N TRP A 52 -2.87 -7.82 0.90
CA TRP A 52 -3.37 -7.72 2.27
C TRP A 52 -4.80 -7.18 2.36
N ALA A 53 -5.30 -6.58 1.30
CA ALA A 53 -6.67 -6.08 1.23
C ALA A 53 -7.71 -7.17 0.89
N LYS A 54 -7.25 -8.32 0.41
CA LYS A 54 -8.13 -9.45 0.11
C LYS A 54 -8.62 -10.10 1.41
N GLY A 55 -9.94 -10.20 1.56
CA GLY A 55 -10.54 -10.80 2.74
C GLY A 55 -10.36 -9.98 4.04
N ALA A 56 -9.89 -8.75 3.96
CA ALA A 56 -9.64 -7.90 5.12
C ALA A 56 -10.88 -7.18 5.64
N GLY A 57 -11.94 -7.12 4.83
CA GLY A 57 -13.18 -6.43 5.19
C GLY A 57 -14.08 -7.26 6.12
N THR A 58 -15.15 -6.63 6.54
CA THR A 58 -16.18 -7.26 7.38
C THR A 58 -16.79 -8.46 6.66
N GLY A 59 -16.88 -9.60 7.34
CA GLY A 59 -17.38 -10.85 6.75
C GLY A 59 -16.47 -11.45 5.69
N GLN A 60 -15.17 -11.21 5.78
CA GLN A 60 -14.14 -11.69 4.83
C GLN A 60 -14.31 -11.14 3.41
N THR A 61 -14.97 -10.00 3.28
CA THR A 61 -15.04 -9.27 2.01
C THR A 61 -13.73 -8.56 1.69
N ASP A 62 -13.53 -8.19 0.44
CA ASP A 62 -12.36 -7.42 0.04
C ASP A 62 -12.48 -5.96 0.51
N ARG A 63 -11.36 -5.36 0.85
CA ARG A 63 -11.29 -4.01 1.40
C ARG A 63 -10.48 -3.08 0.49
N MET A 64 -11.00 -1.89 0.26
CA MET A 64 -10.26 -0.78 -0.32
C MET A 64 -9.88 0.20 0.80
N VAL A 65 -8.66 0.70 0.77
CA VAL A 65 -8.16 1.68 1.73
C VAL A 65 -7.86 2.98 0.99
N VAL A 66 -8.44 4.06 1.46
CA VAL A 66 -8.21 5.41 0.95
C VAL A 66 -7.62 6.25 2.08
N TYR A 67 -6.43 6.83 1.86
CA TYR A 67 -5.75 7.56 2.93
C TYR A 67 -4.90 8.72 2.40
N VAL A 68 -4.48 9.58 3.32
CA VAL A 68 -3.50 10.65 3.05
C VAL A 68 -2.12 10.15 3.43
N ASN A 69 -1.26 9.96 2.45
CA ASN A 69 0.13 9.58 2.69
C ASN A 69 0.98 10.83 2.91
N HIS A 70 1.03 11.27 4.15
CA HIS A 70 1.84 12.40 4.58
C HIS A 70 2.30 12.18 6.03
N GLU A 71 3.50 12.58 6.34
CA GLU A 71 4.11 12.40 7.68
C GLU A 71 3.32 13.05 8.82
N ARG A 72 2.50 14.06 8.53
CA ARG A 72 1.64 14.72 9.52
C ARG A 72 0.45 13.86 9.95
N PHE A 73 0.05 12.88 9.14
CA PHE A 73 -1.16 12.10 9.34
C PHE A 73 -0.89 10.62 9.53
N LEU A 74 0.17 10.10 8.91
CA LEU A 74 0.54 8.70 8.96
C LEU A 74 2.03 8.60 9.22
N LYS A 75 2.42 7.88 10.27
CA LYS A 75 3.80 7.79 10.72
C LYS A 75 4.14 6.37 11.15
N MET A 76 5.34 5.95 10.88
CA MET A 76 5.92 4.71 11.40
C MET A 76 7.35 5.00 11.87
N GLU A 77 7.69 4.52 13.06
CA GLU A 77 9.02 4.70 13.62
C GLU A 77 9.81 3.40 13.54
N GLU A 78 11.06 3.51 13.12
CA GLU A 78 12.04 2.45 13.17
C GLU A 78 12.99 2.71 14.34
N LEU A 79 12.79 1.98 15.45
CA LEU A 79 13.57 2.17 16.67
C LEU A 79 14.99 1.65 16.52
N VAL A 80 15.16 0.49 15.88
CA VAL A 80 16.46 -0.11 15.58
C VAL A 80 16.48 -0.48 14.10
N PRO A 81 17.33 0.15 13.29
CA PRO A 81 17.46 -0.20 11.88
C PRO A 81 18.00 -1.62 11.72
N LEU A 82 17.66 -2.25 10.61
CA LEU A 82 18.16 -3.59 10.30
C LEU A 82 19.69 -3.58 10.26
N SER A 83 20.30 -4.27 11.20
CA SER A 83 21.76 -4.34 11.32
C SER A 83 22.22 -5.76 11.61
N ARG A 84 23.42 -6.08 11.12
CA ARG A 84 24.06 -7.35 11.43
C ARG A 84 24.64 -7.29 12.84
N VAL A 85 24.16 -8.16 13.72
CA VAL A 85 24.59 -8.21 15.11
C VAL A 85 25.79 -9.12 15.29
N MET A 86 25.81 -10.27 14.60
CA MET A 86 26.82 -11.29 14.80
C MET A 86 27.09 -12.05 13.49
N THR A 87 28.33 -12.43 13.28
CA THR A 87 28.76 -13.36 12.23
C THR A 87 29.64 -14.42 12.87
N THR A 88 29.26 -15.69 12.79
CA THR A 88 30.01 -16.82 13.34
C THR A 88 30.40 -17.78 12.23
N PRO A 89 31.67 -18.14 12.09
CA PRO A 89 32.08 -19.17 11.13
C PRO A 89 31.56 -20.55 11.58
N ASN A 90 30.97 -21.29 10.65
CA ASN A 90 30.53 -22.67 10.86
C ASN A 90 31.41 -23.59 10.01
N ALA A 91 32.39 -24.23 10.67
CA ALA A 91 33.36 -25.09 9.99
C ALA A 91 32.76 -26.42 9.51
N ALA A 92 31.68 -26.89 10.16
CA ALA A 92 31.03 -28.16 9.79
C ALA A 92 30.29 -28.05 8.45
N GLU A 93 29.70 -26.90 8.15
CA GLU A 93 28.95 -26.65 6.92
C GLU A 93 29.72 -25.78 5.91
N VAL A 94 30.94 -25.34 6.28
CA VAL A 94 31.78 -24.45 5.46
C VAL A 94 31.04 -23.17 5.07
N CYS A 95 30.36 -22.56 6.05
CA CYS A 95 29.58 -21.33 5.85
C CYS A 95 29.73 -20.39 7.07
N TYR A 96 29.13 -19.21 6.97
CA TYR A 96 29.02 -18.28 8.10
C TYR A 96 27.57 -18.16 8.52
N ASP A 97 27.34 -18.28 9.82
CA ASP A 97 26.06 -17.99 10.45
C ASP A 97 25.99 -16.49 10.78
N THR A 98 24.97 -15.81 10.31
CA THR A 98 24.77 -14.39 10.56
C THR A 98 23.43 -14.14 11.26
N ALA A 99 23.42 -13.21 12.20
CA ALA A 99 22.21 -12.76 12.87
C ALA A 99 21.99 -11.28 12.61
N TYR A 100 20.75 -10.92 12.28
CA TYR A 100 20.31 -9.55 12.07
C TYR A 100 19.28 -9.18 13.12
N MET A 101 19.27 -7.91 13.48
CA MET A 101 18.30 -7.35 14.42
C MET A 101 17.67 -6.10 13.84
N ALA A 102 16.36 -5.99 14.00
CA ALA A 102 15.60 -4.79 13.69
C ALA A 102 14.44 -4.66 14.67
N ASN A 103 14.05 -3.44 14.98
CA ASN A 103 12.89 -3.14 15.80
C ASN A 103 12.09 -2.03 15.11
N VAL A 104 10.88 -2.35 14.71
CA VAL A 104 9.98 -1.45 13.97
C VAL A 104 8.72 -1.25 14.81
N GLY A 105 8.31 -0.01 15.00
CA GLY A 105 7.05 0.32 15.65
C GLY A 105 5.84 0.10 14.77
N GLU A 106 4.66 0.22 15.34
CA GLU A 106 3.41 0.16 14.61
C GLU A 106 3.19 1.42 13.77
N VAL A 107 2.34 1.30 12.75
CA VAL A 107 1.90 2.46 11.97
C VAL A 107 0.95 3.30 12.82
N GLU A 108 1.30 4.55 13.03
CA GLU A 108 0.52 5.50 13.80
C GLU A 108 -0.37 6.33 12.88
N VAL A 109 -1.66 6.33 13.13
CA VAL A 109 -2.63 7.21 12.46
C VAL A 109 -2.94 8.35 13.42
N LEU A 110 -2.38 9.53 13.15
CA LEU A 110 -2.51 10.68 14.05
C LEU A 110 -3.91 11.31 14.00
N TYR A 111 -4.54 11.25 12.84
CA TYR A 111 -5.90 11.77 12.63
C TYR A 111 -6.76 10.69 11.97
N PRO A 112 -7.69 10.04 12.70
CA PRO A 112 -8.52 8.96 12.13
C PRO A 112 -9.35 9.36 10.91
N GLN A 113 -9.65 10.65 10.76
CA GLN A 113 -10.41 11.17 9.61
C GLN A 113 -9.65 11.11 8.29
N THR A 114 -8.34 10.89 8.32
CA THR A 114 -7.48 10.86 7.12
C THR A 114 -7.41 9.48 6.46
N ILE A 115 -8.02 8.48 7.07
CA ILE A 115 -8.05 7.11 6.54
C ILE A 115 -9.50 6.62 6.46
N SER A 116 -9.85 5.95 5.38
CA SER A 116 -11.19 5.40 5.17
C SER A 116 -11.08 3.99 4.61
N TYR A 117 -11.90 3.09 5.15
CA TYR A 117 -12.01 1.71 4.70
C TYR A 117 -13.35 1.50 3.99
N TRP A 118 -13.28 0.83 2.85
CA TRP A 118 -14.45 0.48 2.05
C TRP A 118 -14.47 -1.03 1.87
N ASP A 119 -15.43 -1.68 2.49
CA ASP A 119 -15.58 -3.13 2.46
C ASP A 119 -16.57 -3.55 1.37
N GLY A 120 -16.37 -4.75 0.82
CA GLY A 120 -17.25 -5.29 -0.22
C GLY A 120 -17.00 -4.74 -1.62
N VAL A 121 -15.78 -4.33 -1.86
CA VAL A 121 -15.38 -3.82 -3.20
C VAL A 121 -15.10 -4.92 -4.19
#